data_e51b7f1525b7badf92bdecfb40fc073b
#
_entry.id   e51b7f1525b7badf92bdecfb40fc073b
#
_cell.length_a   1.000
_cell.length_b   1.000
_cell.length_c   1.000
_cell.angle_alpha   90.00
_cell.angle_beta   90.00
_cell.angle_gamma   90.00
#
_symmetry.space_group_name_H-M   'P 1'
#
loop_
_entity.id
_entity.type
_entity.pdbx_description
1 polymer ?
#
loop_
_entity_poly.entity_id
_entity_poly.type
_entity_poly.pdbx_seq_one_letter_code
_entity_poly.pdbx_strand_id
1 'polypeptide(L)'
;MYFDATCPLVTKVHLEVQRHARKGRDIVLIGHKGHPEVIGTLGRHPEDSGTNIYLVENNEDIDKLEIHSEEIAYVTQTTLSVDDTQGLIKALQQKFPSIIGPSADDICYATQNRQDAVKQLSLECEIVLVIGSKTSSNSNRL
;
A
#
# COMPACT_ATOMS: atom_id res chain seq x y z
N MET A 1 -20.04 15.56 -19.23
CA MET A 1 -18.90 14.68 -19.60
C MET A 1 -18.14 14.40 -18.33
N TYR A 2 -17.88 13.14 -17.98
CA TYR A 2 -17.15 12.73 -16.78
C TYR A 2 -15.79 12.19 -17.21
N PHE A 3 -14.72 12.65 -16.55
CA PHE A 3 -13.36 12.15 -16.77
C PHE A 3 -12.86 11.51 -15.47
N ASP A 4 -12.49 10.26 -15.54
CA ASP A 4 -11.81 9.57 -14.42
C ASP A 4 -10.31 9.95 -14.46
N ALA A 5 -9.86 10.70 -13.46
CA ALA A 5 -8.47 11.12 -13.30
C ALA A 5 -7.66 10.20 -12.35
N THR A 6 -8.18 9.01 -12.04
CA THR A 6 -7.47 8.04 -11.20
C THR A 6 -6.17 7.62 -11.88
N CYS A 7 -5.07 7.66 -11.13
CA CYS A 7 -3.77 7.20 -11.63
C CYS A 7 -3.84 5.74 -12.10
N PRO A 8 -3.27 5.37 -13.25
CA PRO A 8 -3.28 3.98 -13.74
C PRO A 8 -2.71 2.97 -12.74
N LEU A 9 -1.71 3.35 -11.93
CA LEU A 9 -1.16 2.47 -10.90
C LEU A 9 -2.16 2.22 -9.76
N VAL A 10 -2.92 3.23 -9.34
CA VAL A 10 -4.02 3.06 -8.37
C VAL A 10 -5.10 2.16 -8.96
N THR A 11 -5.44 2.35 -10.24
CA THR A 11 -6.37 1.45 -10.94
C THR A 11 -5.87 0.00 -10.95
N LYS A 12 -4.55 -0.22 -11.13
CA LYS A 12 -3.95 -1.57 -11.01
C LYS A 12 -4.24 -2.18 -9.65
N VAL A 13 -3.97 -1.45 -8.56
CA VAL A 13 -4.23 -1.92 -7.18
C VAL A 13 -5.72 -2.25 -6.98
N HIS A 14 -6.63 -1.40 -7.47
CA HIS A 14 -8.06 -1.66 -7.43
C HIS A 14 -8.45 -2.97 -8.13
N LEU A 15 -7.87 -3.24 -9.31
CA LEU A 15 -8.10 -4.48 -10.05
C LEU A 15 -7.51 -5.70 -9.36
N GLU A 16 -6.37 -5.55 -8.68
CA GLU A 16 -5.76 -6.63 -7.89
C GLU A 16 -6.64 -7.02 -6.70
N VAL A 17 -7.18 -6.05 -5.97
CA VAL A 17 -8.16 -6.31 -4.89
C VAL A 17 -9.35 -7.14 -5.43
N GLN A 18 -9.96 -6.70 -6.52
CA GLN A 18 -11.08 -7.44 -7.13
C GLN A 18 -10.68 -8.84 -7.59
N ARG A 19 -9.48 -8.99 -8.17
CA ARG A 19 -8.97 -10.27 -8.65
C ARG A 19 -8.72 -11.24 -7.50
N HIS A 20 -8.15 -10.78 -6.39
CA HIS A 20 -7.90 -11.60 -5.21
C HIS A 20 -9.22 -12.01 -4.55
N ALA A 21 -10.15 -11.08 -4.36
CA ALA A 21 -11.48 -11.39 -3.82
C ALA A 21 -12.22 -12.44 -4.65
N ARG A 22 -12.23 -12.33 -6.00
CA ARG A 22 -12.83 -13.34 -6.91
C ARG A 22 -12.16 -14.71 -6.82
N LYS A 23 -10.93 -14.80 -6.33
CA LYS A 23 -10.22 -16.07 -6.08
C LYS A 23 -10.43 -16.61 -4.67
N GLY A 24 -11.32 -16.02 -3.89
CA GLY A 24 -11.62 -16.43 -2.52
C GLY A 24 -10.52 -16.07 -1.51
N ARG A 25 -9.66 -15.08 -1.82
CA ARG A 25 -8.55 -14.67 -0.97
C ARG A 25 -8.93 -13.50 -0.08
N ASP A 26 -8.59 -13.60 1.19
CA ASP A 26 -8.57 -12.44 2.06
C ASP A 26 -7.41 -11.51 1.68
N ILE A 27 -7.59 -10.21 1.88
CA ILE A 27 -6.65 -9.20 1.39
C ILE A 27 -6.18 -8.34 2.56
N VAL A 28 -4.88 -8.11 2.65
CA VAL A 28 -4.28 -7.13 3.55
C VAL A 28 -3.85 -5.91 2.72
N LEU A 29 -4.44 -4.75 3.01
CA LEU A 29 -4.06 -3.47 2.41
C LEU A 29 -3.10 -2.75 3.36
N ILE A 30 -1.85 -2.55 2.93
CA ILE A 30 -0.89 -1.69 3.65
C ILE A 30 -1.12 -0.25 3.20
N GLY A 31 -1.48 0.64 4.13
CA GLY A 31 -1.77 2.03 3.77
C GLY A 31 -2.24 2.86 4.96
N HIS A 32 -2.42 4.17 4.77
CA HIS A 32 -2.82 5.08 5.83
C HIS A 32 -4.33 5.27 5.89
N LYS A 33 -4.89 5.02 7.04
CA LYS A 33 -6.32 5.22 7.33
C LYS A 33 -6.73 6.65 7.00
N GLY A 34 -7.85 6.78 6.28
CA GLY A 34 -8.38 8.09 5.88
C GLY A 34 -7.75 8.68 4.61
N HIS A 35 -6.67 8.09 4.06
CA HIS A 35 -6.13 8.52 2.79
C HIS A 35 -7.11 8.22 1.64
N PRO A 36 -7.35 9.16 0.68
CA PRO A 36 -8.32 8.96 -0.41
C PRO A 36 -8.07 7.69 -1.24
N GLU A 37 -6.80 7.36 -1.52
CA GLU A 37 -6.43 6.14 -2.23
C GLU A 37 -6.83 4.88 -1.44
N VAL A 38 -6.59 4.86 -0.12
CA VAL A 38 -6.94 3.73 0.75
C VAL A 38 -8.46 3.56 0.82
N ILE A 39 -9.21 4.67 0.99
CA ILE A 39 -10.68 4.64 0.98
C ILE A 39 -11.19 4.08 -0.37
N GLY A 40 -10.62 4.56 -1.48
CA GLY A 40 -10.97 4.10 -2.82
C GLY A 40 -10.67 2.61 -3.02
N THR A 41 -9.53 2.13 -2.54
CA THR A 41 -9.11 0.73 -2.64
C THR A 41 -9.99 -0.18 -1.79
N LEU A 42 -10.29 0.19 -0.55
CA LEU A 42 -11.23 -0.55 0.31
C LEU A 42 -12.61 -0.66 -0.34
N GLY A 43 -13.10 0.44 -0.96
CA GLY A 43 -14.39 0.44 -1.66
C GLY A 43 -14.42 -0.37 -2.97
N ARG A 44 -13.30 -0.92 -3.42
CA ARG A 44 -13.23 -1.83 -4.59
C ARG A 44 -13.36 -3.31 -4.20
N HIS A 45 -13.32 -3.62 -2.92
CA HIS A 45 -13.57 -4.98 -2.46
C HIS A 45 -15.07 -5.32 -2.65
N PRO A 46 -15.40 -6.42 -3.36
CA PRO A 46 -16.79 -6.80 -3.59
C PRO A 46 -17.43 -7.31 -2.29
N GLU A 47 -18.59 -6.76 -1.93
CA GLU A 47 -19.33 -7.12 -0.69
C GLU A 47 -19.79 -8.58 -0.68
N ASP A 48 -20.07 -9.14 -1.84
CA ASP A 48 -20.59 -10.51 -2.03
C ASP A 48 -19.51 -11.55 -2.31
N SER A 49 -18.23 -11.19 -2.18
CA SER A 49 -17.09 -12.09 -2.48
C SER A 49 -16.90 -13.23 -1.46
N GLY A 50 -17.46 -13.09 -0.27
CA GLY A 50 -17.23 -14.02 0.85
C GLY A 50 -15.82 -13.94 1.43
N THR A 51 -15.05 -12.91 1.05
CA THR A 51 -13.70 -12.61 1.55
C THR A 51 -13.67 -11.28 2.31
N ASN A 52 -12.56 -10.99 2.97
CA ASN A 52 -12.40 -9.76 3.73
C ASN A 52 -11.20 -8.95 3.24
N ILE A 53 -11.23 -7.63 3.48
CA ILE A 53 -10.09 -6.75 3.29
C ILE A 53 -9.75 -6.06 4.62
N TYR A 54 -8.49 -6.16 5.03
CA TYR A 54 -7.96 -5.66 6.29
C TYR A 54 -6.96 -4.54 6.03
N LEU A 55 -7.10 -3.40 6.71
CA LEU A 55 -6.14 -2.29 6.63
C LEU A 55 -5.07 -2.45 7.71
N VAL A 56 -3.81 -2.26 7.31
CA VAL A 56 -2.63 -2.29 8.17
C VAL A 56 -1.83 -1.01 7.95
N GLU A 57 -1.52 -0.31 9.04
CA GLU A 57 -0.69 0.89 9.03
C GLU A 57 0.70 0.65 9.67
N ASN A 58 0.79 -0.31 10.60
CA ASN A 58 1.96 -0.57 11.42
C ASN A 58 2.02 -2.04 11.89
N ASN A 59 3.10 -2.42 12.59
CA ASN A 59 3.28 -3.78 13.11
C ASN A 59 2.23 -4.19 14.14
N GLU A 60 1.74 -3.25 14.97
CA GLU A 60 0.69 -3.57 15.96
C GLU A 60 -0.61 -4.01 15.29
N ASP A 61 -0.92 -3.44 14.12
CA ASP A 61 -2.09 -3.87 13.33
C ASP A 61 -1.87 -5.28 12.78
N ILE A 62 -0.65 -5.61 12.34
CA ILE A 62 -0.29 -6.96 11.88
C ILE A 62 -0.48 -7.96 13.03
N ASP A 63 -0.02 -7.63 14.24
CA ASP A 63 -0.14 -8.52 15.40
C ASP A 63 -1.61 -8.83 15.73
N LYS A 64 -2.50 -7.86 15.53
CA LYS A 64 -3.95 -7.99 15.78
C LYS A 64 -4.73 -8.69 14.67
N LEU A 65 -4.12 -8.96 13.51
CA LEU A 65 -4.81 -9.62 12.40
C LEU A 65 -5.17 -11.06 12.78
N GLU A 66 -6.46 -11.36 12.78
CA GLU A 66 -7.02 -12.69 12.92
C GLU A 66 -7.65 -13.08 11.58
N ILE A 67 -6.87 -13.71 10.70
CA ILE A 67 -7.31 -14.17 9.38
C ILE A 67 -7.35 -15.69 9.40
N HIS A 68 -8.52 -16.25 9.09
CA HIS A 68 -8.74 -17.70 9.08
C HIS A 68 -8.75 -18.28 7.66
N SER A 69 -8.59 -17.44 6.64
CA SER A 69 -8.51 -17.88 5.24
C SER A 69 -7.19 -18.61 4.99
N GLU A 70 -7.24 -19.70 4.22
CA GLU A 70 -6.04 -20.44 3.78
C GLU A 70 -5.23 -19.65 2.74
N GLU A 71 -5.89 -18.84 1.93
CA GLU A 71 -5.26 -18.01 0.92
C GLU A 71 -5.39 -16.52 1.25
N ILE A 72 -4.25 -15.86 1.42
CA ILE A 72 -4.16 -14.43 1.75
C ILE A 72 -3.30 -13.74 0.70
N ALA A 73 -3.69 -12.53 0.30
CA ALA A 73 -2.87 -11.66 -0.53
C ALA A 73 -2.65 -10.31 0.15
N TYR A 74 -1.61 -9.59 -0.23
CA TYR A 74 -1.47 -8.19 0.16
C TYR A 74 -1.33 -7.27 -1.05
N VAL A 75 -1.75 -6.04 -0.86
CA VAL A 75 -1.56 -4.90 -1.77
C VAL A 75 -1.12 -3.69 -0.96
N THR A 76 -0.52 -2.69 -1.60
CA THR A 76 -0.05 -1.50 -0.91
C THR A 76 -0.61 -0.21 -1.52
N GLN A 77 -0.71 0.83 -0.69
CA GLN A 77 -0.89 2.19 -1.18
C GLN A 77 0.33 2.62 -2.00
N THR A 78 0.11 3.34 -3.10
CA THR A 78 1.17 3.63 -4.10
C THR A 78 2.18 4.69 -3.66
N THR A 79 1.90 5.44 -2.60
CA THR A 79 2.70 6.59 -2.12
C THR A 79 3.25 6.40 -0.71
N LEU A 80 3.62 5.17 -0.36
CA LEU A 80 4.25 4.85 0.93
C LEU A 80 5.77 5.07 0.90
N SER A 81 6.37 5.08 2.09
CA SER A 81 7.81 4.91 2.26
C SER A 81 8.20 3.49 1.83
N VAL A 82 9.20 3.37 0.96
CA VAL A 82 9.68 2.07 0.47
C VAL A 82 10.24 1.25 1.63
N ASP A 83 11.05 1.86 2.50
CA ASP A 83 11.72 1.16 3.60
C ASP A 83 10.70 0.67 4.65
N ASP A 84 9.76 1.54 5.06
CA ASP A 84 8.73 1.18 6.04
C ASP A 84 7.84 0.06 5.49
N THR A 85 7.46 0.15 4.22
CA THR A 85 6.63 -0.86 3.55
C THR A 85 7.32 -2.21 3.49
N GLN A 86 8.62 -2.26 3.20
CA GLN A 86 9.39 -3.51 3.21
C GLN A 86 9.43 -4.14 4.61
N GLY A 87 9.52 -3.33 5.67
CA GLY A 87 9.43 -3.79 7.05
C GLY A 87 8.10 -4.49 7.34
N LEU A 88 6.99 -3.86 6.96
CA LEU A 88 5.64 -4.41 7.14
C LEU A 88 5.40 -5.66 6.30
N ILE A 89 5.89 -5.70 5.04
CA ILE A 89 5.80 -6.88 4.19
C ILE A 89 6.53 -8.07 4.82
N LYS A 90 7.74 -7.86 5.34
CA LYS A 90 8.49 -8.92 6.04
C LYS A 90 7.75 -9.44 7.28
N ALA A 91 7.17 -8.55 8.08
CA ALA A 91 6.38 -8.95 9.25
C ALA A 91 5.12 -9.75 8.83
N LEU A 92 4.42 -9.33 7.77
CA LEU A 92 3.30 -10.09 7.20
C LEU A 92 3.72 -11.48 6.72
N GLN A 93 4.85 -11.58 6.01
CA GLN A 93 5.38 -12.87 5.54
C GLN A 93 5.82 -13.79 6.67
N GLN A 94 6.29 -13.24 7.79
CA GLN A 94 6.60 -14.02 8.99
C GLN A 94 5.33 -14.57 9.65
N LYS A 95 4.26 -13.75 9.72
CA LYS A 95 2.98 -14.16 10.32
C LYS A 95 2.18 -15.08 9.38
N PHE A 96 2.21 -14.82 8.08
CA PHE A 96 1.51 -15.55 7.04
C PHE A 96 2.49 -16.00 5.95
N PRO A 97 3.22 -17.12 6.11
CA PRO A 97 4.29 -17.52 5.19
C PRO A 97 3.84 -17.77 3.74
N SER A 98 2.57 -18.07 3.53
CA SER A 98 1.96 -18.30 2.20
C SER A 98 1.34 -17.06 1.58
N ILE A 99 1.49 -15.87 2.21
CA ILE A 99 0.87 -14.64 1.70
C ILE A 99 1.37 -14.28 0.31
N ILE A 100 0.45 -13.96 -0.58
CA ILE A 100 0.73 -13.66 -1.99
C ILE A 100 0.88 -12.15 -2.14
N GLY A 101 2.03 -11.70 -2.62
CA GLY A 101 2.27 -10.30 -2.95
C GLY A 101 1.85 -9.94 -4.38
N PRO A 102 1.87 -8.65 -4.71
CA PRO A 102 1.65 -8.17 -6.07
C PRO A 102 2.72 -8.70 -7.03
N SER A 103 2.35 -8.88 -8.30
CA SER A 103 3.26 -9.37 -9.35
C SER A 103 4.35 -8.37 -9.74
N ALA A 104 4.17 -7.10 -9.41
CA ALA A 104 5.13 -6.00 -9.51
C ALA A 104 4.83 -5.02 -8.38
N ASP A 105 5.84 -4.28 -7.94
CA ASP A 105 5.70 -3.32 -6.85
C ASP A 105 4.52 -2.37 -7.07
N ASP A 106 3.73 -2.17 -6.02
CA ASP A 106 2.61 -1.22 -6.03
C ASP A 106 3.08 0.21 -5.76
N ILE A 107 4.27 0.39 -5.18
CA ILE A 107 4.81 1.73 -4.91
C ILE A 107 5.18 2.41 -6.24
N CYS A 108 4.69 3.64 -6.41
CA CYS A 108 4.94 4.41 -7.60
C CYS A 108 6.45 4.70 -7.78
N TYR A 109 7.01 4.37 -8.94
CA TYR A 109 8.42 4.63 -9.26
C TYR A 109 8.81 6.11 -9.03
N ALA A 110 7.90 7.04 -9.29
CA ALA A 110 8.15 8.46 -9.06
C ALA A 110 8.24 8.79 -7.55
N THR A 111 7.52 8.05 -6.70
CA THR A 111 7.66 8.13 -5.24
C THR A 111 9.00 7.57 -4.80
N GLN A 112 9.37 6.40 -5.30
CA GLN A 112 10.66 5.77 -5.01
C GLN A 112 11.84 6.64 -5.45
N ASN A 113 11.85 7.11 -6.70
CA ASN A 113 12.93 7.96 -7.22
C ASN A 113 13.14 9.23 -6.39
N ARG A 114 12.05 9.85 -5.89
CA ARG A 114 12.16 11.02 -5.01
C ARG A 114 12.77 10.65 -3.65
N GLN A 115 12.37 9.55 -3.06
CA GLN A 115 12.95 9.06 -1.79
C GLN A 115 14.43 8.76 -1.96
N ASP A 116 14.81 8.08 -3.03
CA ASP A 116 16.21 7.75 -3.33
C ASP A 116 17.06 9.01 -3.56
N ALA A 117 16.52 10.00 -4.28
CA ALA A 117 17.21 11.28 -4.50
C ALA A 117 17.42 12.04 -3.18
N VAL A 118 16.42 12.08 -2.29
CA VAL A 118 16.57 12.73 -0.97
C VAL A 118 17.58 11.99 -0.11
N LYS A 119 17.58 10.66 -0.11
CA LYS A 119 18.59 9.85 0.59
C LYS A 119 20.02 10.20 0.12
N GLN A 120 20.24 10.34 -1.19
CA GLN A 120 21.53 10.75 -1.72
C GLN A 120 21.90 12.18 -1.28
N LEU A 121 20.98 13.13 -1.42
CA LEU A 121 21.21 14.52 -0.99
C LEU A 121 21.55 14.61 0.50
N SER A 122 20.91 13.80 1.35
CA SER A 122 21.17 13.79 2.78
C SER A 122 22.58 13.34 3.16
N LEU A 123 23.31 12.66 2.27
CA LEU A 123 24.72 12.28 2.47
C LEU A 123 25.68 13.43 2.14
N GLU A 124 25.23 14.40 1.35
CA GLU A 124 26.06 15.49 0.83
C GLU A 124 25.73 16.85 1.48
N CYS A 125 24.57 16.98 2.12
CA CYS A 125 24.04 18.21 2.69
C CYS A 125 23.80 18.08 4.19
N GLU A 126 24.15 19.11 4.97
CA GLU A 126 23.85 19.17 6.40
C GLU A 126 22.35 19.42 6.66
N ILE A 127 21.65 20.06 5.72
CA ILE A 127 20.21 20.38 5.81
C ILE A 127 19.56 20.12 4.46
N VAL A 128 18.42 19.39 4.48
CA VAL A 128 17.55 19.16 3.32
C VAL A 128 16.21 19.81 3.60
N LEU A 129 15.75 20.70 2.72
CA LEU A 129 14.46 21.36 2.81
C LEU A 129 13.47 20.71 1.85
N VAL A 130 12.39 20.12 2.41
CA VAL A 130 11.29 19.55 1.64
C VAL A 130 10.14 20.56 1.60
N ILE A 131 9.84 21.06 0.41
CA ILE A 131 8.72 22.01 0.20
C ILE A 131 7.52 21.22 -0.33
N GLY A 132 6.43 21.21 0.44
CA GLY A 132 5.22 20.47 0.07
C GLY A 132 4.03 20.77 0.98
N SER A 133 2.88 20.17 0.68
CA SER A 133 1.68 20.26 1.50
C SER A 133 1.69 19.19 2.59
N LYS A 134 1.15 19.54 3.77
CA LYS A 134 0.91 18.58 4.87
C LYS A 134 -0.03 17.42 4.47
N THR A 135 -0.86 17.65 3.44
CA THR A 135 -1.78 16.63 2.91
C THR A 135 -1.17 15.79 1.79
N SER A 136 0.05 16.12 1.34
CA SER A 136 0.73 15.37 0.29
C SER A 136 1.47 14.17 0.89
N SER A 137 0.99 12.97 0.60
CA SER A 137 1.68 11.73 0.99
C SER A 137 3.11 11.69 0.46
N ASN A 138 3.34 12.08 -0.79
CA ASN A 138 4.68 12.16 -1.38
C ASN A 138 5.64 13.06 -0.59
N SER A 139 5.18 14.26 -0.15
CA SER A 139 6.04 15.18 0.60
C SER A 139 6.34 14.69 2.02
N ASN A 140 5.37 13.99 2.63
CA ASN A 140 5.51 13.51 4.01
C ASN A 140 6.40 12.25 4.11
N ARG A 141 6.83 11.67 2.98
CA ARG A 141 7.67 10.47 2.89
C ARG A 141 9.10 10.76 2.41
N LEU A 142 9.46 12.01 2.26
CA LEU A 142 10.81 12.49 2.00
C LEU A 142 11.45 12.96 3.28
#